data_99599aa20608eafb33e4cd2c96e51139
#
_entry.id   99599aa20608eafb33e4cd2c96e51139
#
_cell.length_a   1.000
_cell.length_b   1.000
_cell.length_c   1.000
_cell.angle_alpha   90.00
_cell.angle_beta   90.00
_cell.angle_gamma   90.00
#
_symmetry.space_group_name_H-M   'P 1'
#
loop_
_entity.id
_entity.type
_entity.pdbx_description
1 polymer ?
#
loop_
_entity_poly.entity_id
_entity_poly.type
_entity_poly.pdbx_seq_one_letter_code
_entity_poly.pdbx_strand_id
1 'polypeptide(L)'
;MVFLKKISKFILPLFLAWNPALLLSNDDINVSKLRISSLKSGVRIIIDADKSPIYEVFSLQNPNRLVVDLAKAKFTENFSFPSTSGFIKGVRFGSLNSDVSRVVFDLSSPVKKIKTKIRKPSSGSRRTLNIDI
;
A
#
# COMPACT_ATOMS: atom_id res chain seq x y z
N MET A 1 15.56 35.13 37.12
CA MET A 1 16.48 35.20 35.97
C MET A 1 16.89 33.86 35.44
N VAL A 2 17.37 32.96 36.26
CA VAL A 2 17.68 31.59 35.83
C VAL A 2 16.42 30.86 35.34
N PHE A 3 15.28 31.17 35.87
CA PHE A 3 13.97 30.67 35.49
C PHE A 3 13.61 31.00 34.05
N LEU A 4 13.82 32.23 33.63
CA LEU A 4 13.52 32.69 32.27
C LEU A 4 14.38 32.01 31.23
N LYS A 5 15.63 31.72 31.54
CA LYS A 5 16.53 30.96 30.63
C LYS A 5 16.06 29.55 30.43
N LYS A 6 15.50 28.89 31.44
CA LYS A 6 14.94 27.54 31.31
C LYS A 6 13.69 27.51 30.44
N ILE A 7 12.83 28.50 30.61
CA ILE A 7 11.62 28.62 29.79
C ILE A 7 11.99 28.86 28.33
N SER A 8 12.97 29.69 28.07
CA SER A 8 13.45 29.95 26.71
C SER A 8 13.96 28.68 26.02
N LYS A 9 14.62 27.81 26.77
CA LYS A 9 15.06 26.52 26.23
C LYS A 9 13.93 25.58 25.89
N PHE A 10 12.84 25.65 26.60
CA PHE A 10 11.65 24.84 26.29
C PHE A 10 10.93 25.30 25.03
N ILE A 11 10.94 26.57 24.76
CA ILE A 11 10.27 27.15 23.60
C ILE A 11 10.98 26.72 22.30
N LEU A 12 12.30 26.61 22.32
CA LEU A 12 13.10 26.22 21.15
C LEU A 12 12.75 24.83 20.59
N PRO A 13 12.63 23.77 21.42
CA PRO A 13 12.19 22.47 20.92
C PRO A 13 10.79 22.47 20.30
N LEU A 14 9.88 23.23 20.87
CA LEU A 14 8.54 23.40 20.31
C LEU A 14 8.58 24.10 18.95
N PHE A 15 9.48 25.03 18.78
CA PHE A 15 9.67 25.71 17.52
C PHE A 15 10.21 24.78 16.44
N LEU A 16 11.12 23.89 16.80
CA LEU A 16 11.67 22.88 15.89
C LEU A 16 10.60 21.86 15.50
N ALA A 17 9.71 21.49 16.40
CA ALA A 17 8.60 20.61 16.12
C ALA A 17 7.60 21.23 15.14
N TRP A 18 7.62 22.51 15.03
CA TRP A 18 6.74 23.26 14.12
C TRP A 18 7.43 23.61 12.81
N ASN A 19 8.26 22.75 12.33
CA ASN A 19 8.91 22.94 11.05
C ASN A 19 7.91 22.71 9.91
N PRO A 20 7.55 23.73 9.14
CA PRO A 20 6.57 23.59 8.07
C PRO A 20 7.02 22.61 6.97
N ALA A 21 8.32 22.37 6.82
CA ALA A 21 8.83 21.40 5.89
C ALA A 21 8.40 19.96 6.24
N LEU A 22 8.22 19.63 7.52
CA LEU A 22 7.71 18.33 7.95
C LEU A 22 6.22 18.18 7.64
N LEU A 23 5.46 19.28 7.69
CA LEU A 23 4.03 19.29 7.37
C LEU A 23 3.77 19.20 5.87
N LEU A 24 4.72 19.59 5.05
CA LEU A 24 4.62 19.57 3.59
C LEU A 24 5.22 18.30 2.97
N SER A 25 5.80 17.41 3.78
CA SER A 25 6.34 16.16 3.25
C SER A 25 5.20 15.30 2.73
N ASN A 26 5.34 14.89 1.47
CA ASN A 26 4.39 14.01 0.83
C ASN A 26 4.74 12.56 1.16
N ASP A 27 3.94 11.95 2.04
CA ASP A 27 4.09 10.55 2.43
C ASP A 27 3.32 9.59 1.52
N ASP A 28 2.70 10.10 0.47
CA ASP A 28 1.92 9.29 -0.45
C ASP A 28 2.80 8.26 -1.15
N ILE A 29 2.25 7.06 -1.28
CA ILE A 29 2.85 5.94 -1.99
C ILE A 29 2.17 5.85 -3.35
N ASN A 30 2.91 6.12 -4.40
CA ASN A 30 2.36 6.11 -5.75
C ASN A 30 2.39 4.70 -6.32
N VAL A 31 1.21 4.15 -6.56
CA VAL A 31 1.03 2.83 -7.16
C VAL A 31 0.87 3.01 -8.66
N SER A 32 1.80 2.45 -9.42
CA SER A 32 1.85 2.62 -10.87
C SER A 32 1.27 1.45 -11.65
N LYS A 33 1.28 0.26 -11.09
CA LYS A 33 0.86 -0.94 -11.80
C LYS A 33 0.39 -2.03 -10.85
N LEU A 34 -0.62 -2.75 -11.28
CA LEU A 34 -1.08 -3.96 -10.65
C LEU A 34 -1.16 -5.05 -11.71
N ARG A 35 -0.56 -6.19 -11.45
CA ARG A 35 -0.52 -7.33 -12.36
C ARG A 35 -0.99 -8.58 -11.66
N ILE A 36 -1.55 -9.51 -12.42
CA ILE A 36 -1.99 -10.81 -11.93
C ILE A 36 -1.30 -11.86 -12.80
N SER A 37 -0.66 -12.82 -12.17
CA SER A 37 0.07 -13.89 -12.86
C SER A 37 -0.31 -15.25 -12.29
N SER A 38 -0.58 -16.20 -13.15
CA SER A 38 -0.85 -17.58 -12.73
C SER A 38 0.45 -18.26 -12.29
N LEU A 39 0.38 -18.99 -11.20
CA LEU A 39 1.44 -19.86 -10.71
C LEU A 39 1.03 -21.32 -10.90
N LYS A 40 1.95 -22.26 -10.70
CA LYS A 40 1.63 -23.70 -10.76
C LYS A 40 0.49 -24.09 -9.81
N SER A 41 0.47 -23.50 -8.62
CA SER A 41 -0.48 -23.86 -7.56
C SER A 41 -1.21 -22.65 -7.00
N GLY A 42 -1.50 -21.64 -7.83
CA GLY A 42 -2.20 -20.47 -7.34
C GLY A 42 -2.03 -19.26 -8.25
N VAL A 43 -2.16 -18.09 -7.67
CA VAL A 43 -2.08 -16.82 -8.37
C VAL A 43 -1.19 -15.87 -7.60
N ARG A 44 -0.41 -15.09 -8.31
CA ARG A 44 0.40 -14.00 -7.78
C ARG A 44 -0.19 -12.66 -8.20
N ILE A 45 -0.44 -11.82 -7.22
CA ILE A 45 -0.79 -10.42 -7.41
C ILE A 45 0.48 -9.61 -7.19
N ILE A 46 0.78 -8.70 -8.11
CA ILE A 46 2.00 -7.91 -8.10
C ILE A 46 1.62 -6.43 -8.13
N ILE A 47 2.01 -5.70 -7.10
CA ILE A 47 1.72 -4.27 -6.97
C ILE A 47 3.03 -3.51 -7.00
N ASP A 48 3.20 -2.65 -8.00
CA ASP A 48 4.39 -1.81 -8.17
C ASP A 48 4.13 -0.41 -7.60
N ALA A 49 5.01 0.05 -6.74
CA ALA A 49 4.93 1.36 -6.11
C ALA A 49 6.30 2.05 -6.06
N ASP A 50 6.31 3.35 -5.85
CA ASP A 50 7.53 4.15 -5.75
C ASP A 50 8.22 4.03 -4.38
N LYS A 51 7.48 3.57 -3.37
CA LYS A 51 7.95 3.33 -2.00
C LYS A 51 7.42 2.00 -1.51
N SER A 52 7.95 1.52 -0.40
CA SER A 52 7.44 0.30 0.24
C SER A 52 5.97 0.45 0.59
N PRO A 53 5.09 -0.40 0.03
CA PRO A 53 3.68 -0.38 0.39
C PRO A 53 3.44 -0.65 1.87
N ILE A 54 2.49 0.07 2.44
CA ILE A 54 1.94 -0.18 3.77
C ILE A 54 0.60 -0.84 3.53
N TYR A 55 0.48 -2.10 3.89
CA TYR A 55 -0.63 -2.91 3.43
C TYR A 55 -1.16 -3.86 4.50
N GLU A 56 -2.42 -4.24 4.31
CA GLU A 56 -3.06 -5.35 4.99
C GLU A 56 -3.74 -6.24 3.96
N VAL A 57 -3.59 -7.55 4.07
CA VAL A 57 -4.18 -8.52 3.16
C VAL A 57 -4.98 -9.54 3.97
N PHE A 58 -6.23 -9.75 3.57
CA PHE A 58 -7.09 -10.75 4.20
C PHE A 58 -8.11 -11.29 3.20
N SER A 59 -8.62 -12.47 3.48
CA SER A 59 -9.65 -13.10 2.66
C SER A 59 -11.01 -13.10 3.37
N LEU A 60 -12.05 -13.03 2.56
CA LEU A 60 -13.44 -13.13 2.99
C LEU A 60 -14.14 -14.22 2.19
N GLN A 61 -15.15 -14.82 2.78
CA GLN A 61 -16.00 -15.82 2.13
C GLN A 61 -17.43 -15.30 1.97
N ASN A 62 -18.20 -15.98 1.13
CA ASN A 62 -19.62 -15.70 0.89
C ASN A 62 -19.90 -14.27 0.39
N PRO A 63 -19.41 -13.84 -0.76
CA PRO A 63 -18.58 -14.55 -1.75
C PRO A 63 -17.09 -14.55 -1.41
N ASN A 64 -16.35 -15.44 -2.06
CA ASN A 64 -14.89 -15.51 -1.90
C ASN A 64 -14.22 -14.28 -2.47
N ARG A 65 -13.44 -13.61 -1.63
CA ARG A 65 -12.72 -12.38 -2.00
C ARG A 65 -11.37 -12.32 -1.31
N LEU A 66 -10.41 -11.71 -1.97
CA LEU A 66 -9.20 -11.23 -1.33
C LEU A 66 -9.28 -9.70 -1.24
N VAL A 67 -8.98 -9.16 -0.08
CA VAL A 67 -8.98 -7.72 0.15
C VAL A 67 -7.55 -7.27 0.43
N VAL A 68 -7.12 -6.23 -0.28
CA VAL A 68 -5.82 -5.58 -0.08
C VAL A 68 -6.08 -4.12 0.26
N ASP A 69 -5.75 -3.72 1.48
CA ASP A 69 -5.79 -2.34 1.92
C ASP A 69 -4.39 -1.74 1.81
N LEU A 70 -4.30 -0.60 1.17
CA LEU A 70 -3.06 0.12 0.93
C LEU A 70 -3.15 1.49 1.58
N ALA A 71 -2.36 1.71 2.62
CA ALA A 71 -2.33 2.98 3.31
C ALA A 71 -1.59 4.04 2.49
N LYS A 72 -2.12 5.25 2.46
CA LYS A 72 -1.53 6.41 1.76
C LYS A 72 -1.25 6.16 0.28
N ALA A 73 -1.94 5.21 -0.33
CA ALA A 73 -1.72 4.85 -1.71
C ALA A 73 -2.49 5.78 -2.65
N LYS A 74 -1.78 6.26 -3.67
CA LYS A 74 -2.36 6.97 -4.80
C LYS A 74 -2.05 6.23 -6.07
N PHE A 75 -3.06 5.98 -6.89
CA PHE A 75 -2.87 5.41 -8.20
C PHE A 75 -2.43 6.50 -9.17
N THR A 76 -1.37 6.24 -9.92
CA THR A 76 -0.85 7.20 -10.90
C THR A 76 -1.82 7.39 -12.06
N GLU A 77 -1.72 8.52 -12.76
CA GLU A 77 -2.57 8.79 -13.94
C GLU A 77 -2.44 7.70 -15.02
N ASN A 78 -1.24 7.14 -15.14
CA ASN A 78 -0.95 6.07 -16.10
C ASN A 78 -1.10 4.68 -15.46
N PHE A 79 -1.87 4.56 -14.39
CA PHE A 79 -2.08 3.28 -13.73
C PHE A 79 -2.65 2.24 -14.70
N SER A 80 -2.00 1.09 -14.76
CA SER A 80 -2.40 -0.01 -15.61
C SER A 80 -3.30 -0.98 -14.84
N PHE A 81 -4.54 -1.11 -15.30
CA PHE A 81 -5.48 -2.08 -14.75
C PHE A 81 -5.08 -3.50 -15.14
N PRO A 82 -5.20 -4.45 -14.22
CA PRO A 82 -4.80 -5.83 -14.49
C PRO A 82 -5.81 -6.54 -15.37
N SER A 83 -5.29 -7.49 -16.19
CA SER A 83 -6.11 -8.54 -16.74
C SER A 83 -6.28 -9.63 -15.70
N THR A 84 -7.47 -10.22 -15.62
CA THR A 84 -7.75 -11.33 -14.70
C THR A 84 -7.06 -12.61 -15.15
N SER A 85 -6.67 -13.45 -14.20
CA SER A 85 -5.99 -14.70 -14.45
C SER A 85 -6.27 -15.70 -13.33
N GLY A 86 -6.21 -16.99 -13.63
CA GLY A 86 -6.46 -18.05 -12.69
C GLY A 86 -7.87 -17.97 -12.10
N PHE A 87 -7.99 -18.14 -10.79
CA PHE A 87 -9.29 -18.08 -10.10
C PHE A 87 -9.69 -16.67 -9.67
N ILE A 88 -8.99 -15.62 -10.11
CA ILE A 88 -9.43 -14.24 -9.96
C ILE A 88 -10.37 -13.89 -11.10
N LYS A 89 -11.63 -13.60 -10.76
CA LYS A 89 -12.68 -13.28 -11.74
C LYS A 89 -12.79 -11.79 -12.03
N GLY A 90 -12.43 -10.94 -11.10
CA GLY A 90 -12.55 -9.51 -11.25
C GLY A 90 -11.75 -8.77 -10.20
N VAL A 91 -11.52 -7.49 -10.45
CA VAL A 91 -10.79 -6.59 -9.56
C VAL A 91 -11.58 -5.30 -9.42
N ARG A 92 -11.82 -4.89 -8.18
CA ARG A 92 -12.54 -3.66 -7.88
C ARG A 92 -11.67 -2.75 -7.02
N PHE A 93 -11.74 -1.47 -7.27
CA PHE A 93 -11.01 -0.44 -6.55
C PHE A 93 -11.98 0.45 -5.80
N GLY A 94 -11.62 0.82 -4.60
CA GLY A 94 -12.41 1.72 -3.79
C GLY A 94 -11.58 2.42 -2.73
N SER A 95 -12.22 3.30 -1.99
CA SER A 95 -11.63 3.97 -0.85
C SER A 95 -12.29 3.43 0.42
N LEU A 96 -11.47 3.01 1.38
CA LEU A 96 -11.98 2.65 2.71
C LEU A 96 -12.21 3.92 3.54
N ASN A 97 -11.26 4.85 3.44
CA ASN A 97 -11.32 6.17 4.05
C ASN A 97 -10.35 7.10 3.30
N SER A 98 -10.13 8.31 3.81
CA SER A 98 -9.25 9.29 3.16
C SER A 98 -7.79 8.84 3.03
N ASP A 99 -7.35 7.90 3.87
CA ASP A 99 -5.95 7.48 3.95
C ASP A 99 -5.72 6.06 3.43
N VAL A 100 -6.76 5.29 3.17
CA VAL A 100 -6.64 3.88 2.78
C VAL A 100 -7.43 3.62 1.51
N SER A 101 -6.74 3.11 0.50
CA SER A 101 -7.32 2.59 -0.73
C SER A 101 -7.50 1.08 -0.61
N ARG A 102 -8.63 0.58 -1.06
CA ARG A 102 -8.98 -0.84 -1.00
C ARG A 102 -9.07 -1.43 -2.39
N VAL A 103 -8.40 -2.56 -2.59
CA VAL A 103 -8.50 -3.36 -3.81
C VAL A 103 -9.16 -4.68 -3.42
N VAL A 104 -10.22 -5.04 -4.11
CA VAL A 104 -10.95 -6.30 -3.88
C VAL A 104 -10.81 -7.19 -5.11
N PHE A 105 -10.33 -8.39 -4.91
CA PHE A 105 -10.24 -9.42 -5.92
C PHE A 105 -11.37 -10.41 -5.71
N ASP A 106 -12.29 -10.48 -6.67
CA ASP A 106 -13.38 -11.46 -6.65
C ASP A 106 -12.83 -12.80 -7.13
N LEU A 107 -13.10 -13.85 -6.35
CA LEU A 107 -12.50 -15.17 -6.55
C LEU A 107 -13.55 -16.23 -6.85
N SER A 108 -13.19 -17.20 -7.71
CA SER A 108 -14.03 -18.38 -7.98
C SER A 108 -13.81 -19.52 -6.97
N SER A 109 -12.78 -19.41 -6.13
CA SER A 109 -12.42 -20.40 -5.12
C SER A 109 -11.99 -19.71 -3.84
N PRO A 110 -12.12 -20.37 -2.66
CA PRO A 110 -11.61 -19.79 -1.43
C PRO A 110 -10.09 -19.74 -1.40
N VAL A 111 -9.56 -18.78 -0.67
CA VAL A 111 -8.10 -18.66 -0.44
C VAL A 111 -7.71 -19.68 0.64
N LYS A 112 -6.71 -20.52 0.32
CA LYS A 112 -6.18 -21.51 1.27
C LYS A 112 -5.02 -20.95 2.08
N LYS A 113 -4.18 -20.11 1.43
CA LYS A 113 -2.98 -19.56 2.04
C LYS A 113 -2.67 -18.20 1.41
N ILE A 114 -2.20 -17.26 2.23
CA ILE A 114 -1.75 -15.96 1.77
C ILE A 114 -0.27 -15.83 2.14
N LYS A 115 0.55 -15.53 1.15
CA LYS A 115 1.97 -15.24 1.35
C LYS A 115 2.32 -13.92 0.72
N THR A 116 2.97 -13.02 1.47
CA THR A 116 3.33 -11.71 0.99
C THR A 116 4.84 -11.48 1.06
N LYS A 117 5.36 -10.72 0.10
CA LYS A 117 6.76 -10.33 0.08
C LYS A 117 6.93 -9.00 -0.64
N ILE A 118 7.69 -8.08 -0.02
CA ILE A 118 8.12 -6.86 -0.69
C ILE A 118 9.48 -7.12 -1.33
N ARG A 119 9.60 -6.79 -2.61
CA ARG A 119 10.83 -6.90 -3.38
C ARG A 119 11.36 -5.53 -3.76
N LYS A 120 12.67 -5.38 -3.68
CA LYS A 120 13.39 -4.23 -4.19
C LYS A 120 14.05 -4.63 -5.51
N PRO A 121 13.68 -3.98 -6.64
CA PRO A 121 14.41 -4.18 -7.89
C PRO A 121 15.88 -3.76 -7.74
N SER A 122 16.73 -4.19 -8.65
CA SER A 122 18.17 -3.94 -8.61
C SER A 122 18.56 -2.46 -8.72
N SER A 123 17.66 -1.59 -9.18
CA SER A 123 17.91 -0.16 -9.30
C SER A 123 16.68 0.66 -8.95
N GLY A 124 16.89 1.82 -8.33
CA GLY A 124 15.86 2.81 -8.03
C GLY A 124 15.13 2.59 -6.70
N SER A 125 14.15 3.45 -6.45
CA SER A 125 13.34 3.45 -5.24
C SER A 125 12.10 2.56 -5.33
N ARG A 126 11.78 2.08 -6.53
CA ARG A 126 10.60 1.25 -6.76
C ARG A 126 10.58 0.03 -5.86
N ARG A 127 9.40 -0.32 -5.40
CA ARG A 127 9.15 -1.52 -4.60
C ARG A 127 8.01 -2.31 -5.23
N THR A 128 8.08 -3.61 -5.09
CA THR A 128 7.05 -4.52 -5.60
C THR A 128 6.53 -5.36 -4.45
N LEU A 129 5.23 -5.28 -4.21
CA LEU A 129 4.54 -6.17 -3.28
C LEU A 129 4.01 -7.37 -4.06
N ASN A 130 4.49 -8.55 -3.72
CA ASN A 130 3.98 -9.82 -4.23
C ASN A 130 3.06 -10.45 -3.20
N ILE A 131 1.87 -10.85 -3.64
CA ILE A 131 0.87 -11.55 -2.84
C ILE A 131 0.55 -12.85 -3.55
N ASP A 132 0.91 -13.96 -2.95
CA ASP A 132 0.62 -15.30 -3.48
C ASP A 132 -0.56 -15.90 -2.72
N ILE A 133 -1.53 -16.37 -3.47
CA ILE A 133 -2.74 -17.02 -2.94
C ILE A 133 -3.04 -18.32 -3.66
#